data_88206ba9e85277e0a00e1c90b3f45232
#
_entry.id   88206ba9e85277e0a00e1c90b3f45232
#
_cell.length_a   1.000
_cell.length_b   1.000
_cell.length_c   1.000
_cell.angle_alpha   90.00
_cell.angle_beta   90.00
_cell.angle_gamma   90.00
#
_symmetry.space_group_name_H-M   'P 1'
#
loop_
_entity.id
_entity.type
_entity.pdbx_description
1 polymer ?
#
loop_
_entity_poly.entity_id
_entity_poly.type
_entity_poly.pdbx_seq_one_letter_code
_entity_poly.pdbx_strand_id
1 'polypeptide(L)'
;GFSAESQNSTVTSFSSDKAINFPYHEIRDATSNFSLSQKIGQGSYGTVYLGKLRGTDVAVKQMKDTKSREFLSELNMLCNVHHTNLIELIGHAVGGDSLFLVYEFAQNGALSDHLHKSSVRGKFHALKIDKNAGFAPFPWTTRIQIALGVAKGLEYIYLHIKPYYVHRDVKTSNILLDSNFRAKVDCRFGLVKLLEQHSKEIGTAASRIVGTIGYLAPEYVRDGYVTTKSDVYGFGVVLLELLSGQPALSRDASPENSQYVEHRSLVDYILSALDNDDYLTKLTQCIDSALSHYHEDSLFQ
;
A
#
# COMPACT_ATOMS: atom_id res chain seq x y z
N GLY A 1 -54.20 -11.39 -16.01
CA GLY A 1 -53.36 -11.10 -14.89
C GLY A 1 -52.00 -11.76 -15.07
N PHE A 2 -50.99 -11.01 -15.49
CA PHE A 2 -49.57 -11.44 -15.38
C PHE A 2 -48.94 -10.62 -14.27
N SER A 3 -48.61 -11.31 -13.20
CA SER A 3 -47.86 -10.76 -12.09
C SER A 3 -46.41 -10.65 -12.54
N ALA A 4 -45.83 -9.45 -12.50
CA ALA A 4 -44.40 -9.23 -12.64
C ALA A 4 -43.73 -9.67 -11.33
N GLU A 5 -43.02 -10.78 -11.35
CA GLU A 5 -42.12 -11.17 -10.29
C GLU A 5 -40.87 -10.28 -10.35
N SER A 6 -40.80 -9.40 -9.38
CA SER A 6 -39.62 -8.65 -9.02
C SER A 6 -38.48 -9.63 -8.67
N GLN A 7 -37.48 -9.75 -9.52
CA GLN A 7 -36.25 -10.42 -9.18
C GLN A 7 -35.48 -9.56 -8.16
N ASN A 8 -35.76 -9.80 -6.89
CA ASN A 8 -34.90 -9.36 -5.81
C ASN A 8 -33.56 -10.10 -5.95
N SER A 9 -32.54 -9.40 -6.42
CA SER A 9 -31.16 -9.84 -6.29
C SER A 9 -30.85 -9.94 -4.80
N THR A 10 -30.75 -11.16 -4.33
CA THR A 10 -30.33 -11.52 -2.97
C THR A 10 -28.88 -11.09 -2.77
N VAL A 11 -28.68 -9.83 -2.40
CA VAL A 11 -27.51 -9.45 -1.63
C VAL A 11 -27.74 -10.06 -0.25
N THR A 12 -27.19 -11.26 -0.06
CA THR A 12 -27.18 -11.92 1.26
C THR A 12 -26.67 -10.92 2.27
N SER A 13 -27.44 -10.69 3.33
CA SER A 13 -27.09 -9.87 4.47
C SER A 13 -25.79 -10.41 5.08
N PHE A 14 -24.67 -9.76 4.78
CA PHE A 14 -23.40 -10.07 5.41
C PHE A 14 -23.40 -9.46 6.80
N SER A 15 -23.59 -10.27 7.82
CA SER A 15 -23.37 -9.86 9.19
C SER A 15 -21.87 -9.88 9.46
N SER A 16 -21.20 -8.80 9.09
CA SER A 16 -19.94 -8.45 9.69
C SER A 16 -20.29 -7.67 10.95
N ASP A 17 -20.22 -8.31 12.11
CA ASP A 17 -20.63 -7.74 13.40
C ASP A 17 -19.84 -6.49 13.80
N LYS A 18 -18.88 -6.03 13.00
CA LYS A 18 -17.97 -4.92 13.30
C LYS A 18 -17.90 -3.83 12.24
N ALA A 19 -18.11 -4.11 10.94
CA ALA A 19 -18.12 -3.08 9.90
C ALA A 19 -19.48 -2.40 9.79
N ILE A 20 -19.50 -1.07 9.85
CA ILE A 20 -20.74 -0.28 9.82
C ILE A 20 -21.32 -0.31 8.41
N ASN A 21 -22.60 -0.64 8.28
CA ASN A 21 -23.32 -0.44 7.01
C ASN A 21 -23.87 0.99 6.97
N PHE A 22 -23.25 1.84 6.17
CA PHE A 22 -23.65 3.23 6.02
C PHE A 22 -24.74 3.38 4.96
N PRO A 23 -25.75 4.25 5.19
CA PRO A 23 -26.69 4.66 4.16
C PRO A 23 -25.95 5.33 3.00
N TYR A 24 -26.32 5.00 1.76
CA TYR A 24 -25.68 5.57 0.56
C TYR A 24 -25.64 7.09 0.54
N HIS A 25 -26.70 7.77 1.01
CA HIS A 25 -26.75 9.23 1.03
C HIS A 25 -25.66 9.84 1.94
N GLU A 26 -25.32 9.19 3.07
CA GLU A 26 -24.22 9.65 3.94
C GLU A 26 -22.89 9.62 3.19
N ILE A 27 -22.62 8.55 2.43
CA ILE A 27 -21.38 8.41 1.65
C ILE A 27 -21.32 9.47 0.53
N ARG A 28 -22.42 9.66 -0.18
CA ARG A 28 -22.53 10.68 -1.23
C ARG A 28 -22.29 12.09 -0.68
N ASP A 29 -22.92 12.42 0.43
CA ASP A 29 -22.83 13.75 1.03
C ASP A 29 -21.42 13.97 1.65
N ALA A 30 -20.83 12.95 2.31
CA ALA A 30 -19.48 13.00 2.86
C ALA A 30 -18.42 13.28 1.80
N THR A 31 -18.62 12.83 0.57
CA THR A 31 -17.68 12.99 -0.55
C THR A 31 -18.05 14.15 -1.48
N SER A 32 -18.98 15.02 -1.08
CA SER A 32 -19.51 16.09 -1.92
C SER A 32 -19.99 15.60 -3.28
N ASN A 33 -20.80 14.53 -3.25
CA ASN A 33 -21.31 13.84 -4.44
C ASN A 33 -20.18 13.31 -5.34
N PHE A 34 -19.17 12.66 -4.73
CA PHE A 34 -18.01 12.10 -5.44
C PHE A 34 -17.27 13.14 -6.29
N SER A 35 -17.13 14.36 -5.74
CA SER A 35 -16.47 15.47 -6.41
C SER A 35 -15.03 15.12 -6.78
N LEU A 36 -14.59 15.56 -7.95
CA LEU A 36 -13.21 15.41 -8.39
C LEU A 36 -12.22 16.12 -7.46
N SER A 37 -12.65 17.18 -6.74
CA SER A 37 -11.84 17.86 -5.74
C SER A 37 -11.55 16.99 -4.51
N GLN A 38 -12.37 15.98 -4.26
CA GLN A 38 -12.21 15.03 -3.16
C GLN A 38 -11.52 13.73 -3.60
N LYS A 39 -11.24 13.57 -4.90
CA LYS A 39 -10.58 12.39 -5.41
C LYS A 39 -9.11 12.36 -4.97
N ILE A 40 -8.75 11.31 -4.24
CA ILE A 40 -7.41 11.09 -3.70
C ILE A 40 -6.66 9.93 -4.36
N GLY A 41 -7.37 9.07 -5.09
CA GLY A 41 -6.74 7.97 -5.79
C GLY A 41 -7.63 7.34 -6.85
N GLN A 42 -7.01 6.65 -7.79
CA GLN A 42 -7.69 5.84 -8.80
C GLN A 42 -6.81 4.68 -9.22
N GLY A 43 -7.41 3.49 -9.33
CA GLY A 43 -6.76 2.28 -9.80
C GLY A 43 -7.72 1.36 -10.53
N SER A 44 -7.25 0.16 -10.88
CA SER A 44 -8.06 -0.89 -11.53
C SER A 44 -9.23 -1.36 -10.67
N TYR A 45 -9.17 -1.16 -9.37
CA TYR A 45 -10.17 -1.61 -8.39
C TYR A 45 -11.16 -0.52 -7.97
N GLY A 46 -11.06 0.69 -8.51
CA GLY A 46 -11.98 1.76 -8.22
C GLY A 46 -11.33 3.12 -8.01
N THR A 47 -12.14 4.07 -7.55
CA THR A 47 -11.73 5.45 -7.25
C THR A 47 -11.83 5.67 -5.75
N VAL A 48 -10.85 6.36 -5.16
CA VAL A 48 -10.84 6.68 -3.74
C VAL A 48 -11.07 8.18 -3.56
N TYR A 49 -11.96 8.52 -2.65
CA TYR A 49 -12.31 9.90 -2.30
C TYR A 49 -12.01 10.16 -0.82
N LEU A 50 -11.54 11.36 -0.53
CA LEU A 50 -11.57 11.90 0.83
C LEU A 50 -13.03 12.25 1.16
N GLY A 51 -13.51 11.83 2.31
CA GLY A 51 -14.84 12.17 2.80
C GLY A 51 -14.79 12.63 4.25
N LYS A 52 -15.81 13.39 4.66
CA LYS A 52 -16.04 13.69 6.08
C LYS A 52 -17.31 13.03 6.52
N LEU A 53 -17.19 11.90 7.23
CA LEU A 53 -18.31 11.05 7.63
C LEU A 53 -18.49 11.13 9.14
N ARG A 54 -19.67 11.62 9.59
CA ARG A 54 -19.99 11.80 11.01
C ARG A 54 -18.91 12.55 11.79
N GLY A 55 -18.33 13.60 11.17
CA GLY A 55 -17.28 14.42 11.77
C GLY A 55 -15.84 13.90 11.64
N THR A 56 -15.64 12.69 11.13
CA THR A 56 -14.33 12.05 10.96
C THR A 56 -13.92 12.03 9.49
N ASP A 57 -12.66 12.31 9.21
CA ASP A 57 -12.08 12.19 7.87
C ASP A 57 -11.89 10.70 7.55
N VAL A 58 -12.38 10.30 6.38
CA VAL A 58 -12.36 8.91 5.90
C VAL A 58 -11.88 8.83 4.45
N ALA A 59 -11.37 7.68 4.07
CA ALA A 59 -11.10 7.34 2.67
C ALA A 59 -12.21 6.42 2.16
N VAL A 60 -12.95 6.87 1.14
CA VAL A 60 -14.07 6.12 0.55
C VAL A 60 -13.64 5.55 -0.79
N LYS A 61 -13.55 4.23 -0.89
CA LYS A 61 -13.26 3.51 -2.14
C LYS A 61 -14.57 3.15 -2.82
N GLN A 62 -14.81 3.78 -3.97
CA GLN A 62 -15.92 3.47 -4.85
C GLN A 62 -15.53 2.39 -5.85
N MET A 63 -16.28 1.31 -5.91
CA MET A 63 -16.12 0.20 -6.85
C MET A 63 -17.39 0.07 -7.69
N LYS A 64 -17.25 -0.40 -8.95
CA LYS A 64 -18.41 -0.76 -9.75
C LYS A 64 -19.11 -1.99 -9.16
N ASP A 65 -20.42 -2.11 -9.35
CA ASP A 65 -21.20 -3.27 -8.94
C ASP A 65 -20.71 -4.59 -9.56
N THR A 66 -20.15 -4.53 -10.79
CA THR A 66 -19.49 -5.66 -11.47
C THR A 66 -18.27 -6.21 -10.71
N LYS A 67 -17.76 -5.48 -9.70
CA LYS A 67 -16.66 -5.86 -8.82
C LYS A 67 -17.13 -6.43 -7.47
N SER A 68 -18.33 -6.97 -7.42
CA SER A 68 -18.93 -7.50 -6.18
C SER A 68 -18.09 -8.61 -5.52
N ARG A 69 -17.42 -9.45 -6.30
CA ARG A 69 -16.55 -10.51 -5.77
C ARG A 69 -15.33 -9.92 -5.05
N GLU A 70 -14.67 -8.95 -5.67
CA GLU A 70 -13.52 -8.24 -5.09
C GLU A 70 -13.93 -7.44 -3.86
N PHE A 71 -15.08 -6.76 -3.92
CA PHE A 71 -15.67 -6.04 -2.78
C PHE A 71 -15.91 -6.95 -1.59
N LEU A 72 -16.58 -8.10 -1.80
CA LEU A 72 -16.87 -9.05 -0.73
C LEU A 72 -15.61 -9.69 -0.16
N SER A 73 -14.64 -10.01 -1.02
CA SER A 73 -13.35 -10.55 -0.58
C SER A 73 -12.63 -9.58 0.35
N GLU A 74 -12.57 -8.30 -0.03
CA GLU A 74 -11.91 -7.24 0.76
C GLU A 74 -12.68 -6.97 2.05
N LEU A 75 -14.01 -6.88 2.00
CA LEU A 75 -14.87 -6.71 3.16
C LEU A 75 -14.68 -7.85 4.16
N ASN A 76 -14.80 -9.11 3.72
CA ASN A 76 -14.68 -10.29 4.59
C ASN A 76 -13.28 -10.43 5.21
N MET A 77 -12.24 -10.05 4.47
CA MET A 77 -10.87 -10.09 4.98
C MET A 77 -10.65 -9.01 6.07
N LEU A 78 -11.08 -7.77 5.79
CA LEU A 78 -10.71 -6.61 6.61
C LEU A 78 -11.69 -6.32 7.76
N CYS A 79 -12.93 -6.81 7.71
CA CYS A 79 -13.93 -6.49 8.76
C CYS A 79 -13.52 -6.93 10.18
N ASN A 80 -12.63 -7.92 10.31
CA ASN A 80 -12.14 -8.43 11.58
C ASN A 80 -10.65 -8.08 11.83
N VAL A 81 -10.06 -7.22 10.99
CA VAL A 81 -8.66 -6.82 11.10
C VAL A 81 -8.57 -5.51 11.85
N HIS A 82 -8.01 -5.54 13.07
CA HIS A 82 -7.77 -4.37 13.90
C HIS A 82 -6.33 -4.40 14.38
N HIS A 83 -5.48 -3.59 13.78
CA HIS A 83 -4.09 -3.46 14.18
C HIS A 83 -3.57 -2.05 13.91
N THR A 84 -2.80 -1.49 14.84
CA THR A 84 -2.26 -0.12 14.76
C THR A 84 -1.50 0.18 13.47
N ASN A 85 -0.84 -0.83 12.91
CA ASN A 85 -0.01 -0.69 11.71
C ASN A 85 -0.67 -1.24 10.43
N LEU A 86 -1.99 -1.43 10.42
CA LEU A 86 -2.79 -1.74 9.24
C LEU A 86 -3.87 -0.68 9.06
N ILE A 87 -4.23 -0.38 7.80
CA ILE A 87 -5.37 0.50 7.50
C ILE A 87 -6.67 -0.21 7.92
N GLU A 88 -7.45 0.44 8.76
CA GLU A 88 -8.70 -0.10 9.29
C GLU A 88 -9.86 0.13 8.32
N LEU A 89 -10.65 -0.92 8.10
CA LEU A 89 -11.95 -0.84 7.45
C LEU A 89 -13.01 -0.42 8.49
N ILE A 90 -13.62 0.74 8.31
CA ILE A 90 -14.65 1.30 9.19
C ILE A 90 -16.02 0.74 8.83
N GLY A 91 -16.30 0.62 7.53
CA GLY A 91 -17.60 0.18 7.08
C GLY A 91 -17.73 0.08 5.57
N HIS A 92 -18.98 -0.07 5.14
CA HIS A 92 -19.32 -0.22 3.73
C HIS A 92 -20.67 0.42 3.41
N ALA A 93 -20.96 0.61 2.13
CA ALA A 93 -22.25 1.04 1.64
C ALA A 93 -22.51 0.46 0.24
N VAL A 94 -23.77 0.44 -0.15
CA VAL A 94 -24.22 0.03 -1.49
C VAL A 94 -25.25 1.05 -2.00
N GLY A 95 -25.09 1.53 -3.21
CA GLY A 95 -26.06 2.44 -3.84
C GLY A 95 -25.51 3.10 -5.10
N GLY A 96 -26.41 3.64 -5.95
CA GLY A 96 -26.04 4.30 -7.19
C GLY A 96 -25.22 3.42 -8.14
N ASP A 97 -25.56 2.13 -8.25
CA ASP A 97 -24.84 1.12 -9.04
C ASP A 97 -23.35 0.98 -8.68
N SER A 98 -23.04 1.28 -7.43
CA SER A 98 -21.69 1.22 -6.88
C SER A 98 -21.64 0.56 -5.50
N LEU A 99 -20.47 0.02 -5.20
CA LEU A 99 -20.13 -0.57 -3.91
C LEU A 99 -19.05 0.31 -3.26
N PHE A 100 -19.18 0.55 -1.96
CA PHE A 100 -18.29 1.45 -1.24
C PHE A 100 -17.67 0.75 -0.04
N LEU A 101 -16.35 0.87 0.09
CA LEU A 101 -15.61 0.53 1.30
C LEU A 101 -15.09 1.80 1.95
N VAL A 102 -15.31 1.93 3.24
CA VAL A 102 -14.95 3.11 4.04
C VAL A 102 -13.80 2.76 4.97
N TYR A 103 -12.69 3.46 4.85
CA TYR A 103 -11.48 3.25 5.61
C TYR A 103 -11.11 4.45 6.45
N GLU A 104 -10.30 4.22 7.47
CA GLU A 104 -9.62 5.32 8.14
C GLU A 104 -8.78 6.11 7.13
N PHE A 105 -8.66 7.41 7.38
CA PHE A 105 -7.84 8.28 6.54
C PHE A 105 -6.47 8.49 7.18
N ALA A 106 -5.41 8.19 6.43
CA ALA A 106 -4.03 8.43 6.86
C ALA A 106 -3.60 9.84 6.42
N GLN A 107 -3.53 10.76 7.39
CA GLN A 107 -3.42 12.19 7.15
C GLN A 107 -2.11 12.61 6.47
N ASN A 108 -1.03 11.88 6.70
CA ASN A 108 0.29 12.19 6.14
C ASN A 108 0.59 11.45 4.83
N GLY A 109 -0.41 10.76 4.23
CA GLY A 109 -0.27 10.16 2.90
C GLY A 109 0.72 9.01 2.83
N ALA A 110 1.28 8.76 1.65
CA ALA A 110 2.17 7.64 1.39
C ALA A 110 3.62 7.94 1.79
N LEU A 111 4.32 6.93 2.30
CA LEU A 111 5.75 7.01 2.65
C LEU A 111 6.61 7.40 1.45
N SER A 112 6.27 6.93 0.24
CA SER A 112 6.97 7.28 -1.00
C SER A 112 7.02 8.79 -1.26
N ASP A 113 5.96 9.52 -0.92
CA ASP A 113 5.86 10.96 -1.16
C ASP A 113 6.82 11.76 -0.26
N HIS A 114 7.20 11.19 0.89
CA HIS A 114 8.15 11.78 1.84
C HIS A 114 9.60 11.40 1.54
N LEU A 115 9.85 10.19 1.01
CA LEU A 115 11.22 9.72 0.74
C LEU A 115 11.74 10.21 -0.61
N HIS A 116 10.89 10.21 -1.64
CA HIS A 116 11.33 10.47 -3.02
C HIS A 116 10.97 11.90 -3.42
N LYS A 117 11.83 12.85 -3.07
CA LYS A 117 11.66 14.24 -3.47
C LYS A 117 11.57 14.37 -4.98
N SER A 118 10.37 14.65 -5.48
CA SER A 118 10.09 15.36 -6.73
C SER A 118 10.23 14.70 -8.10
N SER A 119 10.44 13.44 -8.31
CA SER A 119 10.49 12.99 -9.72
C SER A 119 9.23 12.28 -10.25
N VAL A 120 8.30 11.91 -9.40
CA VAL A 120 7.01 11.36 -9.86
C VAL A 120 5.88 11.97 -9.06
N ARG A 121 5.02 12.75 -9.72
CA ARG A 121 3.76 13.22 -9.16
C ARG A 121 2.99 12.01 -8.63
N GLY A 122 3.05 11.79 -7.32
CA GLY A 122 2.29 10.75 -6.65
C GLY A 122 0.80 10.90 -6.98
N LYS A 123 0.14 9.79 -7.28
CA LYS A 123 -1.28 9.76 -7.66
C LYS A 123 -2.23 10.11 -6.51
N PHE A 124 -1.69 10.41 -5.33
CA PHE A 124 -2.44 10.77 -4.13
C PHE A 124 -2.36 12.27 -3.86
N HIS A 125 -3.11 13.04 -4.66
CA HIS A 125 -3.19 14.51 -4.57
C HIS A 125 -4.30 14.94 -3.61
N ALA A 126 -4.29 14.53 -2.37
CA ALA A 126 -5.41 14.86 -1.51
C ALA A 126 -5.13 15.72 -0.31
N LEU A 127 -3.90 15.99 -0.02
CA LEU A 127 -3.64 16.95 1.03
C LEU A 127 -3.40 18.31 0.40
N LYS A 128 -4.09 19.35 0.88
CA LYS A 128 -3.70 20.75 0.73
C LYS A 128 -2.37 21.01 1.47
N ILE A 129 -1.39 20.13 1.27
CA ILE A 129 -0.03 20.36 1.70
C ILE A 129 0.51 21.35 0.67
N ASP A 130 0.95 22.48 1.17
CA ASP A 130 1.57 23.52 0.35
C ASP A 130 2.64 22.87 -0.54
N LYS A 131 2.39 22.86 -1.85
CA LYS A 131 3.26 22.22 -2.84
C LYS A 131 4.68 22.78 -2.86
N ASN A 132 4.89 23.90 -2.18
CA ASN A 132 6.17 24.61 -2.04
C ASN A 132 6.87 24.33 -0.71
N ALA A 133 6.19 23.79 0.29
CA ALA A 133 6.80 23.31 1.51
C ALA A 133 7.30 21.88 1.29
N GLY A 134 8.53 21.71 0.83
CA GLY A 134 9.17 20.39 0.77
C GLY A 134 9.13 19.76 2.17
N PHE A 135 8.71 18.49 2.28
CA PHE A 135 8.77 17.78 3.54
C PHE A 135 10.21 17.78 4.06
N ALA A 136 10.39 18.10 5.34
CA ALA A 136 11.67 17.86 5.98
C ALA A 136 11.99 16.35 5.92
N PRO A 137 13.24 15.99 5.63
CA PRO A 137 13.64 14.59 5.62
C PRO A 137 13.36 13.92 6.96
N PHE A 138 12.85 12.69 6.94
CA PHE A 138 12.66 11.93 8.18
C PHE A 138 13.99 11.68 8.87
N PRO A 139 14.07 11.97 10.20
CA PRO A 139 15.19 11.55 11.01
C PRO A 139 15.32 10.02 11.02
N TRP A 140 16.51 9.51 11.31
CA TRP A 140 16.79 8.08 11.41
C TRP A 140 15.82 7.34 12.34
N THR A 141 15.59 7.89 13.54
CA THR A 141 14.65 7.32 14.52
C THR A 141 13.24 7.15 13.96
N THR A 142 12.74 8.13 13.19
CA THR A 142 11.44 8.03 12.53
C THR A 142 11.44 6.94 11.46
N ARG A 143 12.50 6.80 10.68
CA ARG A 143 12.64 5.74 9.67
C ARG A 143 12.63 4.35 10.30
N ILE A 144 13.33 4.17 11.41
CA ILE A 144 13.30 2.90 12.17
C ILE A 144 11.92 2.61 12.74
N GLN A 145 11.21 3.62 13.28
CA GLN A 145 9.85 3.44 13.79
C GLN A 145 8.87 3.05 12.66
N ILE A 146 9.01 3.67 11.48
CA ILE A 146 8.22 3.30 10.30
C ILE A 146 8.52 1.85 9.90
N ALA A 147 9.78 1.47 9.78
CA ALA A 147 10.19 0.10 9.45
C ALA A 147 9.62 -0.92 10.44
N LEU A 148 9.74 -0.65 11.75
CA LEU A 148 9.19 -1.51 12.79
C LEU A 148 7.66 -1.61 12.71
N GLY A 149 6.98 -0.50 12.43
CA GLY A 149 5.52 -0.48 12.23
C GLY A 149 5.09 -1.35 11.05
N VAL A 150 5.79 -1.26 9.92
CA VAL A 150 5.53 -2.12 8.74
C VAL A 150 5.75 -3.59 9.09
N ALA A 151 6.86 -3.92 9.74
CA ALA A 151 7.16 -5.30 10.17
C ALA A 151 6.05 -5.88 11.05
N LYS A 152 5.58 -5.12 12.05
CA LYS A 152 4.47 -5.53 12.94
C LYS A 152 3.15 -5.70 12.18
N GLY A 153 2.85 -4.84 11.21
CA GLY A 153 1.67 -4.98 10.36
C GLY A 153 1.71 -6.27 9.53
N LEU A 154 2.83 -6.56 8.90
CA LEU A 154 3.04 -7.79 8.12
C LEU A 154 3.01 -9.04 9.01
N GLU A 155 3.65 -9.00 10.18
CA GLU A 155 3.60 -10.10 11.17
C GLU A 155 2.15 -10.41 11.56
N TYR A 156 1.35 -9.39 11.82
CA TYR A 156 -0.06 -9.57 12.16
C TYR A 156 -0.84 -10.25 11.03
N ILE A 157 -0.63 -9.85 9.77
CA ILE A 157 -1.26 -10.48 8.60
C ILE A 157 -0.91 -11.97 8.54
N TYR A 158 0.34 -12.35 8.79
CA TYR A 158 0.79 -13.74 8.60
C TYR A 158 0.46 -14.66 9.78
N LEU A 159 0.40 -14.12 11.00
CA LEU A 159 0.23 -14.93 12.20
C LEU A 159 -1.20 -14.92 12.73
N HIS A 160 -1.92 -13.82 12.57
CA HIS A 160 -3.19 -13.61 13.26
C HIS A 160 -4.42 -13.59 12.34
N ILE A 161 -4.25 -13.34 11.03
CA ILE A 161 -5.36 -13.37 10.09
C ILE A 161 -5.52 -14.78 9.54
N LYS A 162 -6.76 -15.30 9.63
CA LYS A 162 -7.12 -16.60 9.05
C LYS A 162 -8.39 -16.44 8.20
N PRO A 163 -8.45 -17.10 7.05
CA PRO A 163 -7.40 -17.92 6.43
C PRO A 163 -6.15 -17.11 6.08
N TYR A 164 -5.02 -17.77 5.83
CA TYR A 164 -3.74 -17.09 5.60
C TYR A 164 -3.72 -16.27 4.29
N TYR A 165 -3.16 -15.08 4.38
CA TYR A 165 -3.04 -14.16 3.24
C TYR A 165 -1.58 -13.75 2.98
N VAL A 166 -1.30 -13.40 1.74
CA VAL A 166 -0.07 -12.73 1.30
C VAL A 166 -0.45 -11.39 0.69
N HIS A 167 0.27 -10.33 1.04
CA HIS A 167 -0.04 -8.97 0.60
C HIS A 167 0.22 -8.75 -0.90
N ARG A 168 1.34 -9.24 -1.40
CA ARG A 168 1.79 -9.24 -2.82
C ARG A 168 2.16 -7.89 -3.41
N ASP A 169 2.01 -6.77 -2.69
CA ASP A 169 2.38 -5.45 -3.19
C ASP A 169 2.92 -4.55 -2.06
N VAL A 170 3.85 -5.10 -1.26
CA VAL A 170 4.56 -4.37 -0.21
C VAL A 170 5.54 -3.39 -0.86
N LYS A 171 5.27 -2.09 -0.70
CA LYS A 171 6.06 -0.99 -1.27
C LYS A 171 5.78 0.33 -0.54
N THR A 172 6.66 1.31 -0.69
CA THR A 172 6.55 2.60 0.01
C THR A 172 5.29 3.39 -0.33
N SER A 173 4.70 3.21 -1.51
CA SER A 173 3.42 3.85 -1.87
C SER A 173 2.19 3.16 -1.27
N ASN A 174 2.32 1.95 -0.73
CA ASN A 174 1.30 1.23 0.02
C ASN A 174 1.55 1.22 1.53
N ILE A 175 2.50 2.00 2.00
CA ILE A 175 2.71 2.31 3.41
C ILE A 175 2.24 3.74 3.62
N LEU A 176 1.13 3.89 4.34
CA LEU A 176 0.54 5.18 4.65
C LEU A 176 0.98 5.63 6.04
N LEU A 177 0.92 6.93 6.27
CA LEU A 177 1.35 7.54 7.53
C LEU A 177 0.17 8.25 8.19
N ASP A 178 -0.12 7.91 9.43
CA ASP A 178 -1.15 8.60 10.21
C ASP A 178 -0.69 10.01 10.66
N SER A 179 -1.52 10.72 11.41
CA SER A 179 -1.22 12.06 11.92
C SER A 179 0.05 12.13 12.78
N ASN A 180 0.49 11.02 13.34
CA ASN A 180 1.69 10.89 14.17
C ASN A 180 2.88 10.27 13.40
N PHE A 181 2.80 10.16 12.07
CA PHE A 181 3.77 9.48 11.22
C PHE A 181 3.98 8.00 11.54
N ARG A 182 2.99 7.32 12.16
CA ARG A 182 3.04 5.88 12.34
C ARG A 182 2.66 5.20 11.04
N ALA A 183 3.43 4.17 10.69
CA ALA A 183 3.20 3.40 9.48
C ALA A 183 1.93 2.54 9.59
N LYS A 184 1.14 2.57 8.53
CA LYS A 184 -0.05 1.75 8.32
C LYS A 184 0.04 1.08 6.95
N VAL A 185 0.17 -0.24 6.94
CA VAL A 185 0.22 -1.02 5.71
C VAL A 185 -1.18 -1.03 5.08
N ASP A 186 -1.23 -0.70 3.81
CA ASP A 186 -2.47 -0.61 3.06
C ASP A 186 -2.82 -1.93 2.37
N CYS A 187 -3.79 -2.65 2.91
CA CYS A 187 -4.26 -3.93 2.38
C CYS A 187 -5.46 -3.81 1.41
N ARG A 188 -5.80 -2.58 0.98
CA ARG A 188 -7.03 -2.26 0.24
C ARG A 188 -7.08 -2.66 -1.24
N PHE A 189 -6.01 -3.15 -1.83
CA PHE A 189 -5.90 -3.20 -3.30
C PHE A 189 -6.26 -4.54 -3.95
N GLY A 190 -6.92 -5.47 -3.25
CA GLY A 190 -7.39 -6.72 -3.85
C GLY A 190 -6.31 -7.63 -4.44
N LEU A 191 -5.03 -7.29 -4.23
CA LEU A 191 -3.90 -8.13 -4.61
C LEU A 191 -3.62 -9.22 -3.57
N VAL A 192 -4.12 -9.02 -2.36
CA VAL A 192 -3.99 -9.98 -1.27
C VAL A 192 -4.57 -11.33 -1.71
N LYS A 193 -3.75 -12.37 -1.62
CA LYS A 193 -4.11 -13.72 -2.03
C LYS A 193 -4.27 -14.63 -0.83
N LEU A 194 -5.38 -15.34 -0.81
CA LEU A 194 -5.62 -16.42 0.12
C LEU A 194 -4.63 -17.56 -0.16
N LEU A 195 -3.91 -18.00 0.88
CA LEU A 195 -3.10 -19.21 0.83
C LEU A 195 -3.93 -20.42 1.26
N GLU A 196 -3.83 -21.51 0.52
CA GLU A 196 -4.39 -22.79 0.94
C GLU A 196 -3.72 -23.25 2.24
N GLN A 197 -4.49 -23.87 3.14
CA GLN A 197 -4.05 -24.23 4.51
C GLN A 197 -2.74 -25.01 4.58
N HIS A 198 -2.43 -25.80 3.55
CA HIS A 198 -1.22 -26.64 3.47
C HIS A 198 -0.06 -25.97 2.72
N SER A 199 -0.25 -24.76 2.20
CA SER A 199 0.70 -24.09 1.29
C SER A 199 1.50 -22.96 1.94
N LYS A 200 1.49 -22.82 3.27
CA LYS A 200 2.16 -21.69 3.95
C LYS A 200 3.66 -21.64 3.67
N GLU A 201 4.30 -22.80 3.58
CA GLU A 201 5.74 -22.92 3.30
C GLU A 201 6.04 -23.20 1.82
N ILE A 202 5.16 -23.94 1.13
CA ILE A 202 5.35 -24.35 -0.27
C ILE A 202 4.88 -23.26 -1.24
N GLY A 203 3.95 -22.39 -0.78
CA GLY A 203 3.35 -21.36 -1.60
C GLY A 203 2.18 -21.85 -2.46
N THR A 204 1.47 -20.92 -3.05
CA THR A 204 0.36 -21.18 -3.97
C THR A 204 0.73 -20.70 -5.37
N ALA A 205 0.55 -21.57 -6.38
CA ALA A 205 0.79 -21.21 -7.76
C ALA A 205 -0.05 -19.99 -8.18
N ALA A 206 0.58 -18.99 -8.76
CA ALA A 206 -0.08 -17.81 -9.28
C ALA A 206 -0.48 -18.02 -10.73
N SER A 207 -1.71 -17.70 -11.08
CA SER A 207 -2.18 -17.71 -12.47
C SER A 207 -1.45 -16.67 -13.34
N ARG A 208 -0.92 -15.62 -12.70
CA ARG A 208 -0.09 -14.58 -13.31
C ARG A 208 0.79 -13.93 -12.24
N ILE A 209 1.94 -13.40 -12.64
CA ILE A 209 2.78 -12.57 -11.78
C ILE A 209 2.08 -11.23 -11.54
N VAL A 210 1.94 -10.86 -10.28
CA VAL A 210 1.29 -9.63 -9.83
C VAL A 210 2.16 -8.94 -8.79
N GLY A 211 2.15 -7.62 -8.80
CA GLY A 211 2.93 -6.77 -7.91
C GLY A 211 3.63 -5.66 -8.69
N THR A 212 4.52 -4.96 -8.04
CA THR A 212 5.22 -3.79 -8.60
C THR A 212 6.66 -4.16 -8.91
N ILE A 213 7.08 -3.92 -10.16
CA ILE A 213 8.48 -4.12 -10.60
C ILE A 213 9.41 -3.31 -9.67
N GLY A 214 10.52 -3.91 -9.26
CA GLY A 214 11.44 -3.36 -8.28
C GLY A 214 11.23 -3.92 -6.87
N TYR A 215 10.02 -4.43 -6.55
CA TYR A 215 9.67 -5.07 -5.27
C TYR A 215 9.37 -6.57 -5.40
N LEU A 216 9.31 -7.09 -6.63
CA LEU A 216 9.03 -8.50 -6.88
C LEU A 216 10.24 -9.37 -6.52
N ALA A 217 10.01 -10.38 -5.68
CA ALA A 217 11.01 -11.37 -5.34
C ALA A 217 11.46 -12.16 -6.58
N PRO A 218 12.77 -12.35 -6.82
CA PRO A 218 13.28 -13.05 -8.01
C PRO A 218 12.74 -14.47 -8.14
N GLU A 219 12.64 -15.22 -7.03
CA GLU A 219 12.09 -16.56 -7.01
C GLU A 219 10.59 -16.57 -7.37
N TYR A 220 9.82 -15.56 -6.94
CA TYR A 220 8.42 -15.45 -7.33
C TYR A 220 8.26 -15.22 -8.83
N VAL A 221 9.11 -14.35 -9.41
CA VAL A 221 9.09 -14.09 -10.86
C VAL A 221 9.47 -15.34 -11.66
N ARG A 222 10.48 -16.11 -11.18
CA ARG A 222 10.99 -17.29 -11.85
C ARG A 222 10.04 -18.49 -11.74
N ASP A 223 9.55 -18.75 -10.52
CA ASP A 223 8.88 -20.01 -10.20
C ASP A 223 7.34 -19.88 -10.15
N GLY A 224 6.83 -18.63 -10.05
CA GLY A 224 5.39 -18.34 -10.05
C GLY A 224 4.65 -18.69 -8.75
N TYR A 225 5.36 -19.06 -7.67
CA TYR A 225 4.74 -19.39 -6.39
C TYR A 225 4.67 -18.19 -5.47
N VAL A 226 3.48 -17.92 -4.93
CA VAL A 226 3.24 -16.86 -3.95
C VAL A 226 3.46 -17.41 -2.55
N THR A 227 4.33 -16.77 -1.78
CA THR A 227 4.60 -17.09 -0.38
C THR A 227 4.69 -15.80 0.45
N THR A 228 4.64 -15.93 1.77
CA THR A 228 4.91 -14.78 2.66
C THR A 228 6.34 -14.25 2.49
N LYS A 229 7.28 -15.08 1.99
CA LYS A 229 8.66 -14.66 1.71
C LYS A 229 8.75 -13.66 0.55
N SER A 230 7.80 -13.69 -0.39
CA SER A 230 7.71 -12.68 -1.44
C SER A 230 7.46 -11.28 -0.87
N ASP A 231 6.61 -11.17 0.17
CA ASP A 231 6.38 -9.90 0.88
C ASP A 231 7.59 -9.49 1.73
N VAL A 232 8.31 -10.45 2.31
CA VAL A 232 9.56 -10.19 3.05
C VAL A 232 10.62 -9.58 2.14
N TYR A 233 10.73 -10.05 0.89
CA TYR A 233 11.61 -9.44 -0.10
C TYR A 233 11.18 -7.99 -0.41
N GLY A 234 9.90 -7.76 -0.71
CA GLY A 234 9.36 -6.41 -0.93
C GLY A 234 9.61 -5.48 0.27
N PHE A 235 9.46 -5.99 1.50
CA PHE A 235 9.81 -5.24 2.70
C PHE A 235 11.31 -4.94 2.79
N GLY A 236 12.17 -5.87 2.39
CA GLY A 236 13.61 -5.61 2.26
C GLY A 236 13.91 -4.43 1.35
N VAL A 237 13.22 -4.33 0.20
CA VAL A 237 13.35 -3.18 -0.71
C VAL A 237 12.89 -1.88 -0.03
N VAL A 238 11.78 -1.91 0.72
CA VAL A 238 11.33 -0.74 1.52
C VAL A 238 12.39 -0.30 2.52
N LEU A 239 13.10 -1.23 3.18
CA LEU A 239 14.20 -0.91 4.09
C LEU A 239 15.36 -0.23 3.35
N LEU A 240 15.69 -0.67 2.14
CA LEU A 240 16.71 -0.02 1.31
C LEU A 240 16.29 1.40 0.89
N GLU A 241 15.01 1.62 0.59
CA GLU A 241 14.48 2.96 0.30
C GLU A 241 14.53 3.88 1.53
N LEU A 242 14.19 3.35 2.72
CA LEU A 242 14.30 4.09 3.98
C LEU A 242 15.74 4.47 4.32
N LEU A 243 16.71 3.60 3.99
CA LEU A 243 18.13 3.85 4.23
C LEU A 243 18.71 4.87 3.24
N SER A 244 18.40 4.71 1.95
CA SER A 244 19.03 5.46 0.86
C SER A 244 18.28 6.73 0.45
N GLY A 245 16.99 6.84 0.78
CA GLY A 245 16.11 7.88 0.25
C GLY A 245 15.84 7.75 -1.27
N GLN A 246 16.31 6.66 -1.90
CA GLN A 246 16.19 6.42 -3.34
C GLN A 246 15.00 5.51 -3.64
N PRO A 247 14.31 5.69 -4.79
CA PRO A 247 13.23 4.80 -5.20
C PRO A 247 13.76 3.42 -5.60
N ALA A 248 12.93 2.38 -5.46
CA ALA A 248 13.27 0.99 -5.84
C ALA A 248 13.74 0.86 -7.29
N LEU A 249 13.20 1.69 -8.20
CA LEU A 249 13.64 1.84 -9.58
C LEU A 249 13.83 3.33 -9.89
N SER A 250 15.00 3.70 -10.36
CA SER A 250 15.31 5.02 -10.89
C SER A 250 15.50 4.95 -12.42
N ARG A 251 15.23 6.07 -13.09
CA ARG A 251 15.59 6.25 -14.50
C ARG A 251 16.99 6.83 -14.52
N ASP A 252 17.92 6.13 -15.12
CA ASP A 252 19.19 6.75 -15.44
C ASP A 252 18.95 7.80 -16.53
N ALA A 253 19.56 8.98 -16.35
CA ALA A 253 19.63 9.98 -17.40
C ALA A 253 20.53 9.42 -18.50
N SER A 254 19.94 8.68 -19.44
CA SER A 254 20.66 8.25 -20.63
C SER A 254 21.10 9.49 -21.41
N PRO A 255 22.29 9.51 -22.02
CA PRO A 255 22.68 10.56 -22.94
C PRO A 255 21.61 10.72 -24.01
N GLU A 256 21.35 11.95 -24.45
CA GLU A 256 20.23 12.45 -25.27
C GLU A 256 19.85 11.67 -26.54
N ASN A 257 20.50 10.55 -26.84
CA ASN A 257 20.33 9.75 -28.07
C ASN A 257 19.98 8.27 -27.85
N SER A 258 19.66 7.83 -26.65
CA SER A 258 19.27 6.44 -26.43
C SER A 258 17.74 6.27 -26.49
N GLN A 259 17.24 5.45 -27.41
CA GLN A 259 15.84 5.03 -27.52
C GLN A 259 15.42 4.10 -26.37
N TYR A 260 16.35 3.69 -25.51
CA TYR A 260 16.12 2.78 -24.38
C TYR A 260 16.32 3.52 -23.07
N VAL A 261 15.28 3.56 -22.26
CA VAL A 261 15.35 4.04 -20.87
C VAL A 261 15.86 2.87 -20.02
N GLU A 262 17.13 2.93 -19.59
CA GLU A 262 17.64 1.97 -18.63
C GLU A 262 17.06 2.30 -17.24
N HIS A 263 16.48 1.30 -16.60
CA HIS A 263 16.02 1.39 -15.22
C HIS A 263 17.08 0.82 -14.31
N ARG A 264 17.57 1.64 -13.39
CA ARG A 264 18.50 1.18 -12.34
C ARG A 264 17.70 0.65 -11.16
N SER A 265 17.95 -0.61 -10.80
CA SER A 265 17.43 -1.25 -9.61
C SER A 265 18.22 -0.79 -8.37
N LEU A 266 17.52 -0.36 -7.31
CA LEU A 266 18.13 -0.02 -6.03
C LEU A 266 18.82 -1.24 -5.40
N VAL A 267 18.21 -2.43 -5.52
CA VAL A 267 18.78 -3.69 -5.03
C VAL A 267 20.12 -3.96 -5.70
N ASP A 268 20.19 -3.91 -7.05
CA ASP A 268 21.44 -4.16 -7.78
C ASP A 268 22.52 -3.12 -7.46
N TYR A 269 22.10 -1.86 -7.28
CA TYR A 269 23.01 -0.79 -6.87
C TYR A 269 23.69 -1.08 -5.51
N ILE A 270 22.90 -1.46 -4.51
CA ILE A 270 23.43 -1.73 -3.17
C ILE A 270 24.22 -3.04 -3.14
N LEU A 271 23.78 -4.09 -3.85
CA LEU A 271 24.54 -5.33 -3.97
C LEU A 271 25.91 -5.09 -4.63
N SER A 272 25.97 -4.28 -5.67
CA SER A 272 27.25 -3.90 -6.34
C SER A 272 28.19 -3.14 -5.39
N ALA A 273 27.63 -2.37 -4.45
CA ALA A 273 28.44 -1.69 -3.43
C ALA A 273 29.00 -2.67 -2.40
N LEU A 274 28.23 -3.71 -2.04
CA LEU A 274 28.65 -4.77 -1.12
C LEU A 274 29.75 -5.68 -1.71
N ASP A 275 29.71 -5.93 -3.02
CA ASP A 275 30.68 -6.76 -3.72
C ASP A 275 32.02 -6.06 -3.99
N ASN A 276 32.17 -4.81 -3.55
CA ASN A 276 33.38 -4.02 -3.74
C ASN A 276 34.36 -4.25 -2.59
N ASP A 277 35.68 -4.24 -2.89
CA ASP A 277 36.72 -4.38 -1.86
C ASP A 277 36.64 -3.27 -0.80
N ASP A 278 36.20 -2.06 -1.20
CA ASP A 278 35.95 -0.93 -0.29
C ASP A 278 34.44 -0.76 -0.01
N TYR A 279 33.77 -1.86 0.37
CA TYR A 279 32.33 -1.91 0.55
C TYR A 279 31.81 -0.90 1.58
N LEU A 280 32.56 -0.62 2.66
CA LEU A 280 32.14 0.34 3.69
C LEU A 280 31.97 1.74 3.13
N THR A 281 33.01 2.23 2.40
CA THR A 281 32.93 3.55 1.73
C THR A 281 31.80 3.58 0.71
N LYS A 282 31.65 2.50 -0.08
CA LYS A 282 30.57 2.42 -1.09
C LYS A 282 29.18 2.40 -0.47
N LEU A 283 28.96 1.64 0.60
CA LEU A 283 27.70 1.63 1.34
C LEU A 283 27.38 2.99 1.96
N THR A 284 28.39 3.66 2.55
CA THR A 284 28.20 5.00 3.11
C THR A 284 27.72 5.99 2.04
N GLN A 285 28.17 5.86 0.79
CA GLN A 285 27.69 6.66 -0.34
C GLN A 285 26.24 6.33 -0.75
N CYS A 286 25.74 5.13 -0.41
CA CYS A 286 24.35 4.73 -0.67
C CYS A 286 23.37 5.29 0.37
N ILE A 287 23.85 5.75 1.53
CA ILE A 287 23.00 6.27 2.59
C ILE A 287 22.48 7.66 2.21
N ASP A 288 21.22 7.92 2.55
CA ASP A 288 20.60 9.23 2.33
C ASP A 288 21.43 10.33 3.01
N SER A 289 21.90 11.29 2.22
CA SER A 289 22.68 12.43 2.71
C SER A 289 21.95 13.25 3.78
N ALA A 290 20.61 13.19 3.82
CA ALA A 290 19.81 13.81 4.86
C ALA A 290 19.97 13.14 6.24
N LEU A 291 20.59 11.96 6.30
CA LEU A 291 20.94 11.23 7.53
C LEU A 291 22.34 11.53 8.05
N SER A 292 23.07 12.47 7.47
CA SER A 292 24.48 12.77 7.75
C SER A 292 24.81 13.27 9.19
N HIS A 293 23.81 13.41 10.05
CA HIS A 293 23.98 13.83 11.44
C HIS A 293 23.90 12.68 12.45
N TYR A 294 23.88 11.43 12.00
CA TYR A 294 23.85 10.25 12.86
C TYR A 294 25.23 9.67 13.07
N HIS A 295 25.51 9.24 14.32
CA HIS A 295 26.72 8.52 14.64
C HIS A 295 26.84 7.28 13.74
N GLU A 296 27.96 7.13 13.04
CA GLU A 296 28.25 6.00 12.15
C GLU A 296 28.01 4.66 12.84
N ASP A 297 28.30 4.56 14.13
CA ASP A 297 28.12 3.36 14.96
C ASP A 297 26.67 2.86 15.05
N SER A 298 25.68 3.73 14.86
CA SER A 298 24.26 3.34 14.92
C SER A 298 23.69 2.83 13.60
N LEU A 299 24.42 3.01 12.50
CA LEU A 299 23.99 2.61 11.16
C LEU A 299 24.44 1.19 10.81
N PHE A 300 25.45 0.67 11.49
CA PHE A 300 26.09 -0.63 11.22
C PHE A 300 25.82 -1.69 12.30
N GLN A 301 24.95 -1.43 13.27
CA GLN A 301 24.40 -2.38 14.21
C GLN A 301 23.08 -2.98 13.69
#